data_e1d8a512ccc10a1e5659e7c6416c12f7
#
_entry.id   e1d8a512ccc10a1e5659e7c6416c12f7
#
_cell.length_a   1.000
_cell.length_b   1.000
_cell.length_c   1.000
_cell.angle_alpha   90.00
_cell.angle_beta   90.00
_cell.angle_gamma   90.00
#
_symmetry.space_group_name_H-M   'P 1'
#
loop_
_entity.id
_entity.type
_entity.pdbx_description
1 polymer ?
#
loop_
_entity_poly.entity_id
_entity_poly.type
_entity_poly.pdbx_seq_one_letter_code
_entity_poly.pdbx_strand_id
1 'polypeptide(L)'
;MSRTETDSLGPVEVADDAYWGAQTQRSLENFAIGSERMPLALVHALALIKKASARVNGRDGDLPPDVARLIEQAADEVLAGKHDNQFPLVVWQTGSGTQSNMNVNEVIAGRANELATGQRGGKSPVHPNDHVNFAQSSNDCFPTAMHIAIAQAVQHELLPAIAELSGGLAEQSARHSHLVKTGRTHMMDATPITFGQELSAFVAQLDYAEKAIRGALPMVLQLAQGGTAVGTGLNAPHGFAESMAAELAALSGLNFVSAPNKFASLAGHEPLVNLSGALKTLAVALMKIANDLRLLGSGPRGGLAEVRLPANEPGSSIMPGKVNPTQCEALSMLACQVMGNDATVGFAASQGHLQLNVFKPVIVHNLLQSIRLLGDGCRNFQQHCVAGLEPDAARMAEHLERGLMLVTALNPHIGYDKAAQIAKKAYAEGTTLRESALALGYLTEEEFDAWVRPESMLEAGHHG
;
A
#
# COMPACT_ATOMS: atom_id res chain seq x y z
N MET A 1 -0.37 -38.16 17.32
CA MET A 1 0.37 -39.23 16.63
C MET A 1 1.23 -38.56 15.58
N SER A 2 2.31 -39.21 15.15
CA SER A 2 3.21 -38.73 14.11
C SER A 2 3.46 -39.80 13.06
N ARG A 3 3.85 -39.38 11.87
CA ARG A 3 4.32 -40.26 10.78
C ARG A 3 5.74 -39.90 10.42
N THR A 4 6.48 -40.86 9.88
CA THR A 4 7.84 -40.64 9.39
C THR A 4 7.82 -40.20 7.94
N GLU A 5 8.35 -39.01 7.64
CA GLU A 5 8.61 -38.50 6.29
C GLU A 5 10.12 -38.51 6.02
N THR A 6 10.53 -38.49 4.75
CA THR A 6 11.94 -38.57 4.38
C THR A 6 12.33 -37.53 3.34
N ASP A 7 13.55 -37.00 3.46
CA ASP A 7 14.22 -36.20 2.43
C ASP A 7 15.66 -36.71 2.21
N SER A 8 16.48 -35.93 1.51
CA SER A 8 17.87 -36.28 1.23
C SER A 8 18.78 -36.35 2.48
N LEU A 9 18.32 -35.79 3.61
CA LEU A 9 19.02 -35.80 4.89
C LEU A 9 18.56 -36.94 5.82
N GLY A 10 17.57 -37.73 5.39
CA GLY A 10 17.05 -38.86 6.13
C GLY A 10 15.62 -38.65 6.71
N PRO A 11 15.21 -39.51 7.64
CA PRO A 11 13.86 -39.49 8.22
C PRO A 11 13.67 -38.32 9.20
N VAL A 12 12.42 -37.87 9.30
CA VAL A 12 11.95 -36.88 10.29
C VAL A 12 10.50 -37.17 10.65
N GLU A 13 10.12 -36.93 11.90
CA GLU A 13 8.76 -37.11 12.38
C GLU A 13 7.90 -35.87 12.07
N VAL A 14 6.74 -36.08 11.45
CA VAL A 14 5.78 -35.06 11.08
C VAL A 14 4.42 -35.40 11.73
N ALA A 15 3.70 -34.41 12.23
CA ALA A 15 2.38 -34.61 12.81
C ALA A 15 1.40 -35.23 11.79
N ASP A 16 0.57 -36.18 12.22
CA ASP A 16 -0.35 -36.91 11.33
C ASP A 16 -1.41 -36.02 10.66
N ASP A 17 -1.76 -34.89 11.29
CA ASP A 17 -2.70 -33.89 10.77
C ASP A 17 -2.09 -32.89 9.80
N ALA A 18 -0.76 -32.85 9.69
CA ALA A 18 -0.05 -32.01 8.74
C ALA A 18 -0.05 -32.59 7.33
N TYR A 19 -0.25 -31.74 6.31
CA TYR A 19 -0.04 -32.11 4.91
C TYR A 19 1.41 -31.93 4.47
N TRP A 20 2.19 -31.11 5.17
CA TRP A 20 3.60 -30.90 4.84
C TRP A 20 4.45 -32.15 5.11
N GLY A 21 5.62 -32.18 4.52
CA GLY A 21 6.61 -33.27 4.62
C GLY A 21 7.86 -32.88 5.37
N ALA A 22 8.94 -33.60 5.06
CA ALA A 22 10.21 -33.54 5.76
C ALA A 22 10.89 -32.16 5.68
N GLN A 23 10.89 -31.51 4.52
CA GLN A 23 11.60 -30.22 4.36
C GLN A 23 10.95 -29.09 5.15
N THR A 24 9.62 -29.03 5.17
CA THR A 24 8.89 -28.06 6.00
C THR A 24 9.12 -28.32 7.48
N GLN A 25 9.08 -29.58 7.91
CA GLN A 25 9.33 -29.94 9.31
C GLN A 25 10.71 -29.49 9.77
N ARG A 26 11.76 -29.73 8.96
CA ARG A 26 13.12 -29.25 9.26
C ARG A 26 13.19 -27.74 9.34
N SER A 27 12.46 -27.04 8.47
CA SER A 27 12.42 -25.57 8.52
C SER A 27 11.82 -25.06 9.82
N LEU A 28 10.75 -25.68 10.33
CA LEU A 28 10.17 -25.36 11.62
C LEU A 28 11.15 -25.55 12.78
N GLU A 29 11.97 -26.59 12.72
CA GLU A 29 12.96 -26.91 13.74
C GLU A 29 14.19 -25.97 13.68
N ASN A 30 14.64 -25.61 12.46
CA ASN A 30 15.87 -24.85 12.27
C ASN A 30 15.69 -23.33 12.31
N PHE A 31 14.47 -22.80 12.08
CA PHE A 31 14.20 -21.37 11.98
C PHE A 31 13.16 -20.92 13.03
N ALA A 32 13.43 -21.16 14.28
CA ALA A 32 12.60 -20.67 15.41
C ALA A 32 12.93 -19.18 15.71
N ILE A 33 12.69 -18.28 14.75
CA ILE A 33 13.05 -16.85 14.78
C ILE A 33 11.81 -16.00 14.57
N GLY A 34 11.50 -15.12 15.52
CA GLY A 34 10.38 -14.19 15.42
C GLY A 34 9.01 -14.89 15.36
N SER A 35 7.99 -14.11 15.04
CA SER A 35 6.61 -14.60 14.92
C SER A 35 5.99 -14.30 13.56
N GLU A 36 6.69 -13.53 12.72
CA GLU A 36 6.22 -13.10 11.40
C GLU A 36 6.15 -14.30 10.46
N ARG A 37 4.95 -14.68 10.09
CA ARG A 37 4.69 -15.78 9.13
C ARG A 37 4.76 -15.27 7.70
N MET A 38 5.10 -16.18 6.79
CA MET A 38 4.99 -15.89 5.36
C MET A 38 3.55 -15.46 5.03
N PRO A 39 3.37 -14.33 4.30
CA PRO A 39 2.02 -13.86 3.95
C PRO A 39 1.25 -14.89 3.14
N LEU A 40 -0.02 -15.15 3.49
CA LEU A 40 -0.87 -16.11 2.76
C LEU A 40 -1.03 -15.73 1.28
N ALA A 41 -1.03 -14.44 0.96
CA ALA A 41 -1.04 -14.00 -0.44
C ALA A 41 0.14 -14.57 -1.25
N LEU A 42 1.35 -14.68 -0.65
CA LEU A 42 2.48 -15.32 -1.31
C LEU A 42 2.29 -16.84 -1.43
N VAL A 43 1.75 -17.49 -0.40
CA VAL A 43 1.45 -18.93 -0.41
C VAL A 43 0.44 -19.26 -1.51
N HIS A 44 -0.63 -18.49 -1.62
CA HIS A 44 -1.63 -18.64 -2.68
C HIS A 44 -1.01 -18.37 -4.08
N ALA A 45 -0.12 -17.39 -4.21
CA ALA A 45 0.60 -17.16 -5.46
C ALA A 45 1.50 -18.34 -5.84
N LEU A 46 2.19 -18.97 -4.88
CA LEU A 46 2.95 -20.21 -5.11
C LEU A 46 2.01 -21.36 -5.54
N ALA A 47 0.87 -21.53 -4.88
CA ALA A 47 -0.13 -22.54 -5.27
C ALA A 47 -0.68 -22.28 -6.68
N LEU A 48 -0.90 -21.04 -7.06
CA LEU A 48 -1.30 -20.65 -8.42
C LEU A 48 -0.25 -21.04 -9.47
N ILE A 49 1.04 -20.86 -9.15
CA ILE A 49 2.15 -21.32 -9.99
C ILE A 49 2.09 -22.83 -10.15
N LYS A 50 1.85 -23.60 -9.07
CA LYS A 50 1.80 -25.08 -9.14
C LYS A 50 0.61 -25.55 -9.96
N LYS A 51 -0.55 -24.90 -9.84
CA LYS A 51 -1.71 -25.15 -10.69
C LYS A 51 -1.40 -24.87 -12.17
N ALA A 52 -0.81 -23.71 -12.48
CA ALA A 52 -0.42 -23.35 -13.84
C ALA A 52 0.58 -24.35 -14.43
N SER A 53 1.59 -24.73 -13.64
CA SER A 53 2.60 -25.71 -14.03
C SER A 53 2.00 -27.10 -14.32
N ALA A 54 1.09 -27.58 -13.47
CA ALA A 54 0.42 -28.86 -13.70
C ALA A 54 -0.37 -28.86 -15.02
N ARG A 55 -1.04 -27.74 -15.34
CA ARG A 55 -1.78 -27.59 -16.61
C ARG A 55 -0.85 -27.56 -17.83
N VAL A 56 0.22 -26.76 -17.76
CA VAL A 56 1.20 -26.64 -18.85
C VAL A 56 1.86 -27.99 -19.10
N ASN A 57 2.46 -28.58 -18.07
CA ASN A 57 3.19 -29.85 -18.18
C ASN A 57 2.26 -31.05 -18.51
N GLY A 58 1.00 -31.04 -18.04
CA GLY A 58 0.00 -32.05 -18.39
C GLY A 58 -0.46 -31.94 -19.84
N ARG A 59 -0.69 -30.73 -20.35
CA ARG A 59 -1.03 -30.47 -21.74
C ARG A 59 0.09 -30.87 -22.71
N ASP A 60 1.34 -30.59 -22.32
CA ASP A 60 2.52 -30.82 -23.15
C ASP A 60 3.00 -32.27 -23.04
N GLY A 61 2.39 -33.09 -22.17
CA GLY A 61 2.68 -34.53 -22.02
C GLY A 61 3.85 -34.88 -21.09
N ASP A 62 4.37 -33.90 -20.38
CA ASP A 62 5.50 -34.04 -19.45
C ASP A 62 5.06 -34.59 -18.07
N LEU A 63 3.78 -34.46 -17.74
CA LEU A 63 3.16 -35.07 -16.56
C LEU A 63 2.01 -36.00 -16.95
N PRO A 64 1.85 -37.16 -16.24
CA PRO A 64 0.67 -37.99 -16.41
C PRO A 64 -0.62 -37.19 -16.14
N PRO A 65 -1.67 -37.33 -16.98
CA PRO A 65 -2.90 -36.55 -16.85
C PRO A 65 -3.58 -36.66 -15.47
N ASP A 66 -3.54 -37.87 -14.85
CA ASP A 66 -4.13 -38.08 -13.52
C ASP A 66 -3.33 -37.36 -12.43
N VAL A 67 -2.00 -37.31 -12.53
CA VAL A 67 -1.13 -36.58 -11.60
C VAL A 67 -1.36 -35.07 -11.74
N ALA A 68 -1.41 -34.55 -12.97
CA ALA A 68 -1.70 -33.13 -13.21
C ALA A 68 -3.06 -32.73 -12.62
N ARG A 69 -4.11 -33.51 -12.83
CA ARG A 69 -5.45 -33.28 -12.28
C ARG A 69 -5.47 -33.26 -10.76
N LEU A 70 -4.77 -34.20 -10.10
CA LEU A 70 -4.66 -34.24 -8.64
C LEU A 70 -3.94 -33.03 -8.07
N ILE A 71 -2.87 -32.56 -8.73
CA ILE A 71 -2.15 -31.33 -8.35
C ILE A 71 -3.06 -30.12 -8.49
N GLU A 72 -3.80 -29.99 -9.60
CA GLU A 72 -4.74 -28.89 -9.81
C GLU A 72 -5.81 -28.87 -8.73
N GLN A 73 -6.41 -30.00 -8.43
CA GLN A 73 -7.45 -30.10 -7.40
C GLN A 73 -6.93 -29.69 -6.01
N ALA A 74 -5.76 -30.17 -5.61
CA ALA A 74 -5.13 -29.82 -4.34
C ALA A 74 -4.75 -28.32 -4.29
N ALA A 75 -4.21 -27.77 -5.39
CA ALA A 75 -3.89 -26.36 -5.50
C ALA A 75 -5.15 -25.48 -5.41
N ASP A 76 -6.27 -25.90 -5.98
CA ASP A 76 -7.55 -25.18 -5.87
C ASP A 76 -8.07 -25.13 -4.42
N GLU A 77 -7.86 -26.17 -3.66
CA GLU A 77 -8.22 -26.18 -2.23
C GLU A 77 -7.32 -25.21 -1.44
N VAL A 78 -6.03 -25.10 -1.75
CA VAL A 78 -5.13 -24.12 -1.15
C VAL A 78 -5.55 -22.69 -1.54
N LEU A 79 -5.83 -22.44 -2.81
CA LEU A 79 -6.28 -21.13 -3.30
C LEU A 79 -7.62 -20.71 -2.67
N ALA A 80 -8.47 -21.65 -2.32
CA ALA A 80 -9.73 -21.42 -1.60
C ALA A 80 -9.55 -21.21 -0.07
N GLY A 81 -8.31 -21.19 0.44
CA GLY A 81 -7.99 -20.99 1.85
C GLY A 81 -8.30 -22.19 2.77
N LYS A 82 -8.65 -23.37 2.22
CA LYS A 82 -9.03 -24.54 3.03
C LYS A 82 -7.88 -25.10 3.87
N HIS A 83 -6.65 -24.78 3.50
CA HIS A 83 -5.43 -25.33 4.11
C HIS A 83 -4.47 -24.25 4.62
N ASP A 84 -4.93 -23.03 4.88
CA ASP A 84 -4.08 -21.90 5.30
C ASP A 84 -3.27 -22.19 6.58
N ASN A 85 -3.78 -23.05 7.47
CA ASN A 85 -3.09 -23.51 8.66
C ASN A 85 -1.91 -24.47 8.38
N GLN A 86 -1.74 -24.92 7.13
CA GLN A 86 -0.66 -25.82 6.71
C GLN A 86 0.60 -25.07 6.26
N PHE A 87 0.65 -23.74 6.41
CA PHE A 87 1.77 -22.89 6.01
C PHE A 87 2.34 -22.11 7.21
N PRO A 88 2.98 -22.83 8.16
CA PRO A 88 3.41 -22.25 9.44
C PRO A 88 4.76 -21.56 9.38
N LEU A 89 5.46 -21.51 8.22
CA LEU A 89 6.83 -21.05 8.15
C LEU A 89 6.98 -19.55 8.38
N VAL A 90 8.06 -19.17 9.06
CA VAL A 90 8.39 -17.77 9.32
C VAL A 90 9.04 -17.10 8.12
N VAL A 91 9.00 -15.76 8.10
CA VAL A 91 9.74 -14.93 7.13
C VAL A 91 11.26 -15.13 7.23
N TRP A 92 11.75 -15.33 8.45
CA TRP A 92 13.17 -15.49 8.80
C TRP A 92 13.67 -16.91 8.49
N GLN A 93 13.76 -17.21 7.20
CA GLN A 93 14.17 -18.51 6.64
C GLN A 93 15.26 -18.32 5.61
N THR A 94 15.59 -19.34 4.81
CA THR A 94 16.53 -19.19 3.68
C THR A 94 16.08 -18.06 2.76
N GLY A 95 17.02 -17.20 2.39
CA GLY A 95 16.73 -15.97 1.63
C GLY A 95 16.25 -16.19 0.20
N SER A 96 16.40 -17.40 -0.36
CA SER A 96 15.82 -17.80 -1.65
C SER A 96 14.32 -18.11 -1.57
N GLY A 97 13.79 -18.35 -0.36
CA GLY A 97 12.41 -18.78 -0.13
C GLY A 97 12.16 -20.26 -0.41
N THR A 98 13.21 -21.06 -0.50
CA THR A 98 13.10 -22.49 -0.84
C THR A 98 12.19 -23.26 0.14
N GLN A 99 12.27 -23.00 1.44
CA GLN A 99 11.40 -23.67 2.40
C GLN A 99 9.91 -23.38 2.15
N SER A 100 9.53 -22.15 1.85
CA SER A 100 8.14 -21.83 1.51
C SER A 100 7.68 -22.45 0.21
N ASN A 101 8.54 -22.48 -0.82
CA ASN A 101 8.23 -23.19 -2.07
C ASN A 101 8.01 -24.68 -1.80
N MET A 102 8.90 -25.30 -1.01
CA MET A 102 8.76 -26.72 -0.65
C MET A 102 7.56 -26.97 0.25
N ASN A 103 7.23 -26.07 1.17
CA ASN A 103 6.02 -26.21 1.99
C ASN A 103 4.77 -26.29 1.09
N VAL A 104 4.65 -25.43 0.08
CA VAL A 104 3.54 -25.50 -0.88
C VAL A 104 3.59 -26.79 -1.70
N ASN A 105 4.76 -27.20 -2.18
CA ASN A 105 4.92 -28.46 -2.92
C ASN A 105 4.50 -29.68 -2.07
N GLU A 106 4.95 -29.74 -0.83
CA GLU A 106 4.66 -30.84 0.10
C GLU A 106 3.18 -30.87 0.49
N VAL A 107 2.56 -29.73 0.77
CA VAL A 107 1.12 -29.65 1.11
C VAL A 107 0.27 -30.08 -0.08
N ILE A 108 0.57 -29.60 -1.29
CA ILE A 108 -0.15 -29.99 -2.50
C ILE A 108 0.03 -31.49 -2.77
N ALA A 109 1.27 -32.02 -2.71
CA ALA A 109 1.52 -33.45 -2.90
C ALA A 109 0.81 -34.30 -1.82
N GLY A 110 0.93 -33.93 -0.54
CA GLY A 110 0.30 -34.63 0.57
C GLY A 110 -1.24 -34.67 0.45
N ARG A 111 -1.86 -33.54 0.03
CA ARG A 111 -3.29 -33.50 -0.23
C ARG A 111 -3.71 -34.27 -1.48
N ALA A 112 -2.95 -34.20 -2.56
CA ALA A 112 -3.17 -34.97 -3.79
C ALA A 112 -3.10 -36.49 -3.52
N ASN A 113 -2.12 -36.92 -2.69
CA ASN A 113 -1.99 -38.32 -2.31
C ASN A 113 -3.18 -38.78 -1.45
N GLU A 114 -3.65 -37.97 -0.50
CA GLU A 114 -4.86 -38.27 0.27
C GLU A 114 -6.11 -38.39 -0.62
N LEU A 115 -6.27 -37.50 -1.61
CA LEU A 115 -7.37 -37.59 -2.58
C LEU A 115 -7.33 -38.89 -3.41
N ALA A 116 -6.15 -39.37 -3.74
CA ALA A 116 -5.98 -40.55 -4.56
C ALA A 116 -6.06 -41.87 -3.77
N THR A 117 -5.56 -41.89 -2.53
CA THR A 117 -5.34 -43.14 -1.76
C THR A 117 -6.12 -43.20 -0.46
N GLY A 118 -6.67 -42.08 0.02
CA GLY A 118 -7.26 -41.94 1.34
C GLY A 118 -6.23 -41.85 2.48
N GLN A 119 -4.93 -41.81 2.15
CA GLN A 119 -3.83 -41.67 3.12
C GLN A 119 -3.08 -40.39 2.94
N ARG A 120 -2.80 -39.69 4.04
CA ARG A 120 -2.06 -38.42 4.06
C ARG A 120 -0.56 -38.67 4.07
N GLY A 121 0.19 -37.79 3.36
CA GLY A 121 1.66 -37.85 3.31
C GLY A 121 2.20 -38.76 2.21
N GLY A 122 3.51 -39.03 2.29
CA GLY A 122 4.21 -39.83 1.30
C GLY A 122 4.50 -39.10 -0.02
N LYS A 123 5.04 -39.86 -0.99
CA LYS A 123 5.51 -39.32 -2.28
C LYS A 123 4.87 -40.00 -3.49
N SER A 124 3.81 -40.77 -3.29
CA SER A 124 3.14 -41.53 -4.37
C SER A 124 1.62 -41.48 -4.16
N PRO A 125 0.84 -41.27 -5.21
CA PRO A 125 1.22 -41.14 -6.63
C PRO A 125 1.83 -39.78 -7.01
N VAL A 126 1.73 -38.74 -6.16
CA VAL A 126 2.26 -37.39 -6.43
C VAL A 126 3.50 -37.13 -5.59
N HIS A 127 4.62 -36.81 -6.27
CA HIS A 127 5.88 -36.45 -5.63
C HIS A 127 6.05 -34.92 -5.58
N PRO A 128 6.46 -34.31 -4.44
CA PRO A 128 6.56 -32.85 -4.32
C PRO A 128 7.61 -32.25 -5.25
N ASN A 129 8.74 -32.89 -5.48
CA ASN A 129 9.79 -32.38 -6.39
C ASN A 129 9.56 -32.78 -7.84
N ASP A 130 9.32 -34.09 -8.08
CA ASP A 130 9.34 -34.65 -9.45
C ASP A 130 8.05 -34.30 -10.21
N HIS A 131 6.94 -34.02 -9.51
CA HIS A 131 5.65 -33.69 -10.14
C HIS A 131 5.21 -32.25 -9.85
N VAL A 132 5.04 -31.86 -8.58
CA VAL A 132 4.53 -30.50 -8.23
C VAL A 132 5.52 -29.40 -8.64
N ASN A 133 6.83 -29.67 -8.50
CA ASN A 133 7.90 -28.74 -8.85
C ASN A 133 8.56 -29.04 -10.21
N PHE A 134 7.98 -29.89 -11.04
CA PHE A 134 8.54 -30.28 -12.34
C PHE A 134 8.84 -29.06 -13.22
N ALA A 135 10.03 -29.05 -13.87
CA ALA A 135 10.55 -27.96 -14.70
C ALA A 135 10.74 -26.61 -13.97
N GLN A 136 10.81 -26.60 -12.65
CA GLN A 136 10.89 -25.38 -11.83
C GLN A 136 12.06 -25.45 -10.84
N SER A 137 12.44 -24.29 -10.32
CA SER A 137 13.29 -24.10 -9.15
C SER A 137 12.63 -23.16 -8.16
N SER A 138 12.96 -23.24 -6.86
CA SER A 138 12.57 -22.20 -5.91
C SER A 138 13.10 -20.84 -6.34
N ASN A 139 14.23 -20.81 -7.06
CA ASN A 139 14.88 -19.57 -7.46
C ASN A 139 14.07 -18.77 -8.48
N ASP A 140 13.28 -19.40 -9.35
CA ASP A 140 12.37 -18.72 -10.27
C ASP A 140 10.93 -18.68 -9.77
N CYS A 141 10.44 -19.72 -9.04
CA CYS A 141 9.09 -19.76 -8.49
C CYS A 141 8.85 -18.68 -7.43
N PHE A 142 9.78 -18.53 -6.50
CA PHE A 142 9.55 -17.60 -5.39
C PHE A 142 9.47 -16.14 -5.86
N PRO A 143 10.40 -15.59 -6.68
CA PRO A 143 10.25 -14.24 -7.21
C PRO A 143 9.02 -14.10 -8.12
N THR A 144 8.63 -15.13 -8.87
CA THR A 144 7.37 -15.15 -9.63
C THR A 144 6.17 -14.99 -8.70
N ALA A 145 6.13 -15.75 -7.59
CA ALA A 145 5.08 -15.62 -6.59
C ALA A 145 5.04 -14.23 -5.91
N MET A 146 6.22 -13.64 -5.64
CA MET A 146 6.30 -12.26 -5.14
C MET A 146 5.60 -11.28 -6.08
N HIS A 147 5.91 -11.35 -7.37
CA HIS A 147 5.33 -10.49 -8.40
C HIS A 147 3.81 -10.70 -8.53
N ILE A 148 3.34 -11.95 -8.53
CA ILE A 148 1.91 -12.28 -8.61
C ILE A 148 1.15 -11.74 -7.40
N ALA A 149 1.61 -12.06 -6.18
CA ALA A 149 0.94 -11.65 -4.95
C ALA A 149 0.87 -10.12 -4.84
N ILE A 150 1.96 -9.43 -5.16
CA ILE A 150 2.04 -7.96 -5.11
C ILE A 150 1.13 -7.33 -6.18
N ALA A 151 1.15 -7.83 -7.43
CA ALA A 151 0.31 -7.29 -8.49
C ALA A 151 -1.19 -7.45 -8.17
N GLN A 152 -1.59 -8.62 -7.66
CA GLN A 152 -2.97 -8.88 -7.23
C GLN A 152 -3.40 -7.96 -6.08
N ALA A 153 -2.59 -7.83 -5.04
CA ALA A 153 -2.87 -6.97 -3.90
C ALA A 153 -2.98 -5.48 -4.31
N VAL A 154 -2.09 -5.00 -5.18
CA VAL A 154 -2.17 -3.62 -5.70
C VAL A 154 -3.45 -3.43 -6.52
N GLN A 155 -3.73 -4.35 -7.46
CA GLN A 155 -4.84 -4.19 -8.41
C GLN A 155 -6.20 -4.33 -7.75
N HIS A 156 -6.37 -5.29 -6.84
CA HIS A 156 -7.68 -5.65 -6.30
C HIS A 156 -7.97 -5.04 -4.92
N GLU A 157 -6.96 -4.58 -4.19
CA GLU A 157 -7.13 -4.05 -2.84
C GLU A 157 -6.72 -2.58 -2.75
N LEU A 158 -5.49 -2.22 -3.13
CA LEU A 158 -4.95 -0.89 -2.91
C LEU A 158 -5.56 0.16 -3.83
N LEU A 159 -5.56 -0.07 -5.14
CA LEU A 159 -6.08 0.91 -6.11
C LEU A 159 -7.56 1.25 -5.89
N PRO A 160 -8.46 0.29 -5.61
CA PRO A 160 -9.83 0.60 -5.24
C PRO A 160 -9.93 1.43 -3.95
N ALA A 161 -9.09 1.17 -2.95
CA ALA A 161 -9.09 1.91 -1.69
C ALA A 161 -8.62 3.37 -1.87
N ILE A 162 -7.61 3.60 -2.72
CA ILE A 162 -7.17 4.97 -3.08
C ILE A 162 -8.30 5.71 -3.78
N ALA A 163 -8.97 5.07 -4.74
CA ALA A 163 -10.08 5.66 -5.48
C ALA A 163 -11.26 6.04 -4.57
N GLU A 164 -11.57 5.19 -3.57
CA GLU A 164 -12.61 5.45 -2.58
C GLU A 164 -12.27 6.70 -1.73
N LEU A 165 -11.05 6.81 -1.21
CA LEU A 165 -10.62 7.96 -0.43
C LEU A 165 -10.56 9.24 -1.27
N SER A 166 -9.99 9.17 -2.47
CA SER A 166 -9.89 10.31 -3.40
C SER A 166 -11.28 10.81 -3.78
N GLY A 167 -12.21 9.89 -4.07
CA GLY A 167 -13.61 10.22 -4.38
C GLY A 167 -14.32 10.91 -3.22
N GLY A 168 -14.15 10.44 -1.99
CA GLY A 168 -14.74 11.08 -0.81
C GLY A 168 -14.19 12.48 -0.55
N LEU A 169 -12.88 12.68 -0.69
CA LEU A 169 -12.27 14.01 -0.58
C LEU A 169 -12.73 14.95 -1.71
N ALA A 170 -12.90 14.45 -2.93
CA ALA A 170 -13.40 15.22 -4.07
C ALA A 170 -14.86 15.66 -3.83
N GLU A 171 -15.71 14.80 -3.27
CA GLU A 171 -17.08 15.15 -2.88
C GLU A 171 -17.08 16.25 -1.81
N GLN A 172 -16.27 16.11 -0.77
CA GLN A 172 -16.13 17.15 0.26
C GLN A 172 -15.62 18.47 -0.33
N SER A 173 -14.62 18.43 -1.22
CA SER A 173 -14.08 19.59 -1.92
C SER A 173 -15.16 20.34 -2.70
N ALA A 174 -15.96 19.63 -3.50
CA ALA A 174 -17.04 20.21 -4.29
C ALA A 174 -18.14 20.81 -3.40
N ARG A 175 -18.56 20.07 -2.36
CA ARG A 175 -19.60 20.51 -1.41
C ARG A 175 -19.26 21.81 -0.69
N HIS A 176 -17.98 22.02 -0.37
CA HIS A 176 -17.49 23.15 0.43
C HIS A 176 -16.65 24.15 -0.39
N SER A 177 -16.81 24.16 -1.72
CA SER A 177 -16.09 25.06 -2.63
C SER A 177 -16.39 26.55 -2.41
N HIS A 178 -17.53 26.86 -1.77
CA HIS A 178 -17.97 28.22 -1.46
C HIS A 178 -17.45 28.77 -0.13
N LEU A 179 -16.88 27.92 0.75
CA LEU A 179 -16.45 28.35 2.08
C LEU A 179 -15.07 28.99 2.02
N VAL A 180 -15.02 30.33 2.12
CA VAL A 180 -13.76 31.09 2.15
C VAL A 180 -13.17 31.03 3.55
N LYS A 181 -11.86 30.81 3.63
CA LYS A 181 -11.09 30.70 4.88
C LYS A 181 -9.71 31.33 4.75
N THR A 182 -9.04 31.55 5.87
CA THR A 182 -7.64 31.95 5.89
C THR A 182 -6.76 30.81 5.36
N GLY A 183 -5.98 31.09 4.30
CA GLY A 183 -4.88 30.23 3.89
C GLY A 183 -3.71 30.36 4.89
N ARG A 184 -2.85 29.34 4.99
CA ARG A 184 -1.68 29.37 5.88
C ARG A 184 -0.44 28.84 5.18
N THR A 185 0.65 29.60 5.32
CA THR A 185 2.01 29.17 4.92
C THR A 185 2.94 29.33 6.13
N HIS A 186 3.88 28.43 6.35
CA HIS A 186 4.73 28.41 7.54
C HIS A 186 3.94 28.34 8.86
N MET A 187 2.70 27.83 8.83
CA MET A 187 1.72 27.87 9.92
C MET A 187 1.29 29.31 10.34
N MET A 188 1.60 30.32 9.51
CA MET A 188 1.20 31.72 9.67
C MET A 188 0.08 32.05 8.71
N ASP A 189 -0.76 33.01 9.10
CA ASP A 189 -1.87 33.51 8.27
C ASP A 189 -1.34 34.03 6.92
N ALA A 190 -2.04 33.65 5.85
CA ALA A 190 -1.76 34.07 4.49
C ALA A 190 -3.05 34.59 3.81
N THR A 191 -3.03 34.74 2.50
CA THR A 191 -4.18 35.17 1.71
C THR A 191 -5.30 34.14 1.71
N PRO A 192 -6.54 34.55 1.43
CA PRO A 192 -7.69 33.65 1.43
C PRO A 192 -7.59 32.51 0.42
N ILE A 193 -8.17 31.38 0.79
CA ILE A 193 -8.50 30.25 -0.09
C ILE A 193 -9.92 29.78 0.23
N THR A 194 -10.49 28.88 -0.58
CA THR A 194 -11.68 28.14 -0.15
C THR A 194 -11.29 26.82 0.52
N PHE A 195 -12.15 26.32 1.41
CA PHE A 195 -11.96 24.99 1.99
C PHE A 195 -12.00 23.89 0.91
N GLY A 196 -12.83 24.09 -0.14
CA GLY A 196 -12.80 23.21 -1.31
C GLY A 196 -11.46 23.20 -2.04
N GLN A 197 -10.80 24.35 -2.23
CA GLN A 197 -9.46 24.44 -2.81
C GLN A 197 -8.42 23.70 -1.94
N GLU A 198 -8.49 23.83 -0.62
CA GLU A 198 -7.61 23.11 0.31
C GLU A 198 -7.76 21.58 0.16
N LEU A 199 -8.99 21.07 0.14
CA LEU A 199 -9.26 19.64 -0.04
C LEU A 199 -8.89 19.15 -1.44
N SER A 200 -9.02 19.97 -2.49
CA SER A 200 -8.65 19.62 -3.85
C SER A 200 -7.16 19.31 -4.00
N ALA A 201 -6.31 19.93 -3.17
CA ALA A 201 -4.89 19.64 -3.13
C ALA A 201 -4.63 18.20 -2.64
N PHE A 202 -5.41 17.70 -1.69
CA PHE A 202 -5.32 16.32 -1.20
C PHE A 202 -5.70 15.31 -2.29
N VAL A 203 -6.78 15.59 -3.04
CA VAL A 203 -7.19 14.78 -4.20
C VAL A 203 -6.05 14.70 -5.23
N ALA A 204 -5.47 15.83 -5.61
CA ALA A 204 -4.38 15.88 -6.58
C ALA A 204 -3.13 15.12 -6.11
N GLN A 205 -2.82 15.12 -4.80
CA GLN A 205 -1.72 14.36 -4.22
C GLN A 205 -1.97 12.84 -4.26
N LEU A 206 -3.20 12.40 -4.02
CA LEU A 206 -3.59 10.99 -4.14
C LEU A 206 -3.56 10.54 -5.60
N ASP A 207 -4.06 11.34 -6.53
CA ASP A 207 -4.01 11.05 -7.98
C ASP A 207 -2.57 10.92 -8.48
N TYR A 208 -1.66 11.76 -7.99
CA TYR A 208 -0.24 11.65 -8.32
C TYR A 208 0.35 10.33 -7.82
N ALA A 209 0.05 9.95 -6.57
CA ALA A 209 0.53 8.71 -5.99
C ALA A 209 -0.04 7.48 -6.70
N GLU A 210 -1.33 7.50 -7.05
CA GLU A 210 -1.96 6.43 -7.84
C GLU A 210 -1.28 6.25 -9.20
N LYS A 211 -1.02 7.36 -9.92
CA LYS A 211 -0.30 7.32 -11.21
C LYS A 211 1.10 6.74 -11.06
N ALA A 212 1.83 7.07 -9.99
CA ALA A 212 3.15 6.50 -9.72
C ALA A 212 3.08 4.99 -9.50
N ILE A 213 2.09 4.50 -8.72
CA ILE A 213 1.86 3.07 -8.48
C ILE A 213 1.51 2.36 -9.78
N ARG A 214 0.56 2.89 -10.57
CA ARG A 214 0.19 2.30 -11.87
C ARG A 214 1.37 2.29 -12.86
N GLY A 215 2.23 3.32 -12.82
CA GLY A 215 3.43 3.39 -13.66
C GLY A 215 4.48 2.32 -13.31
N ALA A 216 4.52 1.84 -12.07
CA ALA A 216 5.43 0.78 -11.65
C ALA A 216 4.94 -0.63 -12.04
N LEU A 217 3.62 -0.85 -12.20
CA LEU A 217 3.04 -2.18 -12.42
C LEU A 217 3.54 -2.92 -13.67
N PRO A 218 3.75 -2.29 -14.84
CA PRO A 218 4.19 -3.03 -16.04
C PRO A 218 5.47 -3.85 -15.84
N MET A 219 6.39 -3.38 -15.01
CA MET A 219 7.61 -4.12 -14.69
C MET A 219 7.38 -5.23 -13.66
N VAL A 220 6.41 -5.04 -12.75
CA VAL A 220 5.99 -6.09 -11.79
C VAL A 220 5.29 -7.25 -12.49
N LEU A 221 4.63 -7.02 -13.61
CA LEU A 221 3.97 -8.06 -14.40
C LEU A 221 4.93 -8.96 -15.19
N GLN A 222 6.26 -8.71 -15.16
CA GLN A 222 7.27 -9.54 -15.80
C GLN A 222 7.75 -10.63 -14.84
N LEU A 223 7.61 -11.91 -15.25
CA LEU A 223 7.82 -13.05 -14.38
C LEU A 223 9.16 -13.73 -14.61
N ALA A 224 9.83 -14.12 -13.53
CA ALA A 224 11.06 -14.89 -13.52
C ALA A 224 10.88 -16.37 -13.94
N GLN A 225 9.64 -16.88 -13.90
CA GLN A 225 9.31 -18.27 -14.13
C GLN A 225 9.93 -18.80 -15.44
N GLY A 226 10.50 -19.99 -15.38
CA GLY A 226 11.22 -20.61 -16.48
C GLY A 226 12.73 -20.31 -16.50
N GLY A 227 13.23 -19.42 -15.61
CA GLY A 227 14.68 -19.22 -15.44
C GLY A 227 15.38 -20.37 -14.71
N THR A 228 14.63 -21.16 -13.98
CA THR A 228 15.07 -22.27 -13.13
C THR A 228 16.18 -21.86 -12.15
N ALA A 229 17.30 -22.58 -12.09
CA ALA A 229 18.31 -22.43 -11.04
C ALA A 229 19.06 -21.08 -11.08
N VAL A 230 19.48 -20.65 -12.27
CA VAL A 230 20.39 -19.48 -12.46
C VAL A 230 19.97 -18.55 -13.61
N GLY A 231 18.83 -18.81 -14.25
CA GLY A 231 18.33 -17.99 -15.36
C GLY A 231 18.46 -18.62 -16.75
N THR A 232 19.12 -19.79 -16.87
CA THR A 232 19.34 -20.47 -18.14
C THR A 232 18.18 -21.34 -18.62
N GLY A 233 17.20 -21.61 -17.75
CA GLY A 233 16.10 -22.52 -18.06
C GLY A 233 16.50 -24.01 -18.08
N LEU A 234 17.58 -24.37 -17.38
CA LEU A 234 18.02 -25.75 -17.31
C LEU A 234 16.88 -26.69 -16.85
N ASN A 235 16.66 -27.79 -17.58
CA ASN A 235 15.62 -28.79 -17.36
C ASN A 235 14.17 -28.29 -17.57
N ALA A 236 13.96 -27.08 -18.06
CA ALA A 236 12.64 -26.63 -18.50
C ALA A 236 12.45 -26.94 -20.01
N PRO A 237 11.27 -27.38 -20.45
CA PRO A 237 10.94 -27.55 -21.87
C PRO A 237 11.02 -26.22 -22.63
N HIS A 238 11.26 -26.32 -23.96
CA HIS A 238 11.22 -25.13 -24.81
C HIS A 238 9.86 -24.45 -24.78
N GLY A 239 9.82 -23.10 -24.58
CA GLY A 239 8.58 -22.33 -24.50
C GLY A 239 7.87 -22.42 -23.15
N PHE A 240 8.42 -23.13 -22.15
CA PHE A 240 7.82 -23.25 -20.83
C PHE A 240 7.60 -21.92 -20.15
N ALA A 241 8.55 -20.99 -20.21
CA ALA A 241 8.46 -19.68 -19.59
C ALA A 241 7.27 -18.85 -20.12
N GLU A 242 7.09 -18.84 -21.44
CA GLU A 242 6.00 -18.15 -22.13
C GLU A 242 4.64 -18.83 -21.87
N SER A 243 4.61 -20.16 -21.90
CA SER A 243 3.41 -20.95 -21.59
C SER A 243 2.96 -20.72 -20.13
N MET A 244 3.89 -20.69 -19.19
CA MET A 244 3.60 -20.39 -17.78
C MET A 244 3.06 -18.97 -17.60
N ALA A 245 3.68 -17.97 -18.23
CA ALA A 245 3.22 -16.60 -18.13
C ALA A 245 1.79 -16.43 -18.71
N ALA A 246 1.52 -17.06 -19.86
CA ALA A 246 0.19 -17.05 -20.47
C ALA A 246 -0.87 -17.75 -19.60
N GLU A 247 -0.53 -18.91 -19.01
CA GLU A 247 -1.45 -19.64 -18.13
C GLU A 247 -1.70 -18.85 -16.83
N LEU A 248 -0.68 -18.24 -16.23
CA LEU A 248 -0.82 -17.39 -15.05
C LEU A 248 -1.65 -16.13 -15.36
N ALA A 249 -1.48 -15.54 -16.54
CA ALA A 249 -2.32 -14.42 -16.98
C ALA A 249 -3.79 -14.84 -17.11
N ALA A 250 -4.06 -15.98 -17.72
CA ALA A 250 -5.42 -16.51 -17.87
C ALA A 250 -6.08 -16.82 -16.52
N LEU A 251 -5.34 -17.41 -15.58
CA LEU A 251 -5.86 -17.76 -14.25
C LEU A 251 -6.09 -16.57 -13.34
N SER A 252 -5.28 -15.52 -13.45
CA SER A 252 -5.32 -14.35 -12.55
C SER A 252 -6.13 -13.17 -13.10
N GLY A 253 -6.35 -13.12 -14.43
CA GLY A 253 -6.90 -11.95 -15.11
C GLY A 253 -5.94 -10.75 -15.22
N LEU A 254 -4.65 -10.93 -14.88
CA LEU A 254 -3.60 -9.91 -15.00
C LEU A 254 -2.67 -10.22 -16.16
N ASN A 255 -2.21 -9.21 -16.88
CA ASN A 255 -1.39 -9.37 -18.09
C ASN A 255 0.08 -9.73 -17.77
N PHE A 256 0.29 -10.88 -17.11
CA PHE A 256 1.63 -11.38 -16.85
C PHE A 256 2.33 -11.80 -18.16
N VAL A 257 3.62 -11.50 -18.22
CA VAL A 257 4.50 -11.87 -19.35
C VAL A 257 5.80 -12.47 -18.84
N SER A 258 6.44 -13.27 -19.67
CA SER A 258 7.77 -13.80 -19.38
C SER A 258 8.78 -12.65 -19.36
N ALA A 259 9.58 -12.52 -18.29
CA ALA A 259 10.61 -11.48 -18.22
C ALA A 259 11.66 -11.69 -19.33
N PRO A 260 12.08 -10.62 -20.01
CA PRO A 260 13.01 -10.73 -21.14
C PRO A 260 14.41 -11.18 -20.72
N ASN A 261 14.77 -10.99 -19.45
CA ASN A 261 16.06 -11.41 -18.89
C ASN A 261 15.88 -12.11 -17.55
N LYS A 262 15.94 -13.43 -17.56
CA LYS A 262 15.77 -14.27 -16.36
C LYS A 262 16.93 -14.12 -15.37
N PHE A 263 18.13 -13.82 -15.83
CA PHE A 263 19.28 -13.59 -14.96
C PHE A 263 19.07 -12.39 -14.05
N ALA A 264 18.58 -11.28 -14.62
CA ALA A 264 18.23 -10.09 -13.85
C ALA A 264 17.07 -10.37 -12.88
N SER A 265 16.04 -11.11 -13.32
CA SER A 265 14.85 -11.38 -12.51
C SER A 265 15.11 -12.30 -11.29
N LEU A 266 16.18 -13.09 -11.31
CA LEU A 266 16.60 -13.92 -10.18
C LEU A 266 17.52 -13.18 -9.22
N ALA A 267 18.44 -12.36 -9.76
CA ALA A 267 19.51 -11.70 -9.02
C ALA A 267 19.11 -10.31 -8.48
N GLY A 268 18.15 -9.65 -9.10
CA GLY A 268 17.70 -8.30 -8.75
C GLY A 268 16.18 -8.21 -8.55
N HIS A 269 15.73 -7.16 -7.85
CA HIS A 269 14.31 -6.88 -7.59
C HIS A 269 13.96 -5.42 -7.82
N GLU A 270 14.60 -4.78 -8.80
CA GLU A 270 14.41 -3.36 -9.13
C GLU A 270 12.95 -2.99 -9.42
N PRO A 271 12.11 -3.84 -10.10
CA PRO A 271 10.68 -3.57 -10.25
C PRO A 271 9.95 -3.42 -8.93
N LEU A 272 10.31 -4.24 -7.92
CA LEU A 272 9.72 -4.19 -6.59
C LEU A 272 10.22 -2.99 -5.78
N VAL A 273 11.48 -2.59 -5.93
CA VAL A 273 12.04 -1.36 -5.33
C VAL A 273 11.33 -0.14 -5.90
N ASN A 274 11.13 -0.08 -7.21
CA ASN A 274 10.41 1.01 -7.86
C ASN A 274 8.97 1.13 -7.35
N LEU A 275 8.25 0.00 -7.24
CA LEU A 275 6.91 -0.02 -6.66
C LEU A 275 6.93 0.43 -5.19
N SER A 276 7.91 -0.03 -4.40
CA SER A 276 8.07 0.39 -3.00
C SER A 276 8.20 1.91 -2.86
N GLY A 277 8.99 2.55 -3.73
CA GLY A 277 9.11 4.00 -3.80
C GLY A 277 7.78 4.70 -4.15
N ALA A 278 6.98 4.11 -5.03
CA ALA A 278 5.65 4.62 -5.35
C ALA A 278 4.67 4.48 -4.16
N LEU A 279 4.72 3.36 -3.42
CA LEU A 279 3.95 3.18 -2.18
C LEU A 279 4.35 4.20 -1.11
N LYS A 280 5.64 4.49 -0.97
CA LYS A 280 6.14 5.56 -0.11
C LYS A 280 5.59 6.93 -0.52
N THR A 281 5.48 7.22 -1.82
CA THR A 281 4.87 8.46 -2.31
C THR A 281 3.43 8.60 -1.82
N LEU A 282 2.64 7.53 -1.84
CA LEU A 282 1.29 7.52 -1.25
C LEU A 282 1.34 7.76 0.27
N ALA A 283 2.25 7.09 0.98
CA ALA A 283 2.41 7.28 2.43
C ALA A 283 2.74 8.74 2.78
N VAL A 284 3.56 9.43 1.99
CA VAL A 284 3.86 10.87 2.16
C VAL A 284 2.60 11.72 1.99
N ALA A 285 1.79 11.45 0.97
CA ALA A 285 0.52 12.16 0.77
C ALA A 285 -0.45 11.95 1.94
N LEU A 286 -0.64 10.69 2.39
CA LEU A 286 -1.50 10.35 3.50
C LEU A 286 -1.04 10.98 4.82
N MET A 287 0.26 11.01 5.08
CA MET A 287 0.84 11.68 6.25
C MET A 287 0.49 13.17 6.27
N LYS A 288 0.63 13.84 5.13
CA LYS A 288 0.30 15.26 4.99
C LYS A 288 -1.19 15.49 5.19
N ILE A 289 -2.06 14.73 4.56
CA ILE A 289 -3.52 14.83 4.69
C ILE A 289 -3.94 14.65 6.16
N ALA A 290 -3.44 13.62 6.82
CA ALA A 290 -3.73 13.34 8.23
C ALA A 290 -3.29 14.49 9.15
N ASN A 291 -2.08 15.01 8.94
CA ASN A 291 -1.54 16.11 9.76
C ASN A 291 -2.34 17.42 9.58
N ASP A 292 -2.71 17.77 8.35
CA ASP A 292 -3.48 18.97 8.09
C ASP A 292 -4.89 18.89 8.70
N LEU A 293 -5.60 17.79 8.46
CA LEU A 293 -6.95 17.62 9.03
C LEU A 293 -6.92 17.60 10.56
N ARG A 294 -5.91 16.95 11.16
CA ARG A 294 -5.70 16.97 12.61
C ARG A 294 -5.44 18.37 13.15
N LEU A 295 -4.65 19.18 12.43
CA LEU A 295 -4.34 20.56 12.81
C LEU A 295 -5.58 21.46 12.68
N LEU A 296 -6.30 21.36 11.55
CA LEU A 296 -7.54 22.10 11.32
C LEU A 296 -8.62 21.77 12.37
N GLY A 297 -8.67 20.52 12.83
CA GLY A 297 -9.59 20.06 13.88
C GLY A 297 -9.10 20.30 15.31
N SER A 298 -7.95 20.93 15.52
CA SER A 298 -7.37 21.16 16.85
C SER A 298 -8.24 22.09 17.71
N GLY A 299 -8.38 21.78 18.99
CA GLY A 299 -9.15 22.60 19.92
C GLY A 299 -10.04 21.75 20.83
N PRO A 300 -11.35 22.08 20.98
CA PRO A 300 -12.22 22.96 20.15
C PRO A 300 -12.14 24.47 20.47
N ARG A 301 -11.53 24.88 21.56
CA ARG A 301 -11.49 26.31 21.96
C ARG A 301 -10.10 26.92 21.91
N GLY A 302 -9.06 26.13 22.24
CA GLY A 302 -7.67 26.57 22.29
C GLY A 302 -6.86 26.27 21.02
N GLY A 303 -7.50 25.82 19.94
CA GLY A 303 -6.89 25.53 18.65
C GLY A 303 -7.59 26.18 17.48
N LEU A 304 -7.33 25.68 16.25
CA LEU A 304 -7.93 26.23 15.03
C LEU A 304 -9.43 26.00 14.97
N ALA A 305 -9.87 24.78 15.24
CA ALA A 305 -11.28 24.37 15.27
C ALA A 305 -12.06 24.72 13.97
N GLU A 306 -11.37 24.73 12.83
CA GLU A 306 -12.00 25.03 11.53
C GLU A 306 -12.75 23.83 10.95
N VAL A 307 -12.46 22.62 11.44
CA VAL A 307 -13.19 21.40 11.08
C VAL A 307 -13.57 20.62 12.35
N ARG A 308 -14.69 19.93 12.28
CA ARG A 308 -15.10 18.92 13.26
C ARG A 308 -14.88 17.53 12.65
N LEU A 309 -14.06 16.74 13.34
CA LEU A 309 -13.82 15.34 12.99
C LEU A 309 -14.84 14.46 13.70
N PRO A 310 -15.24 13.30 13.11
CA PRO A 310 -16.16 12.37 13.75
C PRO A 310 -15.68 11.91 15.13
N ALA A 311 -16.62 11.85 16.08
CA ALA A 311 -16.40 11.34 17.43
C ALA A 311 -16.62 9.81 17.42
N ASN A 312 -15.60 9.04 17.11
CA ASN A 312 -15.72 7.60 16.96
C ASN A 312 -15.62 6.84 18.29
N GLU A 313 -14.85 7.38 19.26
CA GLU A 313 -14.65 6.78 20.58
C GLU A 313 -14.33 7.84 21.65
N PRO A 314 -14.50 7.52 22.96
CA PRO A 314 -14.09 8.41 24.04
C PRO A 314 -12.58 8.69 23.97
N GLY A 315 -12.20 9.98 23.94
CA GLY A 315 -10.80 10.40 23.73
C GLY A 315 -9.93 10.45 24.99
N SER A 316 -10.51 10.25 26.18
CA SER A 316 -9.76 10.33 27.44
C SER A 316 -10.44 9.56 28.55
N SER A 317 -9.65 8.92 29.41
CA SER A 317 -10.12 8.23 30.61
C SER A 317 -10.42 9.19 31.78
N ILE A 318 -9.89 10.43 31.76
CA ILE A 318 -9.99 11.40 32.87
C ILE A 318 -10.59 12.75 32.46
N MET A 319 -10.75 13.04 31.17
CA MET A 319 -11.31 14.29 30.64
C MET A 319 -12.61 13.97 29.88
N PRO A 320 -13.79 14.03 30.55
CA PRO A 320 -15.07 13.72 29.90
C PRO A 320 -15.36 14.64 28.73
N GLY A 321 -15.81 14.08 27.61
CA GLY A 321 -16.15 14.84 26.40
C GLY A 321 -14.97 15.23 25.51
N LYS A 322 -13.74 14.84 25.86
CA LYS A 322 -12.57 15.03 24.96
C LYS A 322 -12.64 14.03 23.81
N VAL A 323 -12.59 14.53 22.59
CA VAL A 323 -12.51 13.74 21.36
C VAL A 323 -11.15 13.98 20.72
N ASN A 324 -10.45 12.90 20.39
CA ASN A 324 -9.13 12.96 19.75
C ASN A 324 -9.23 12.67 18.24
N PRO A 325 -8.30 13.17 17.41
CA PRO A 325 -8.25 12.89 15.98
C PRO A 325 -7.61 11.52 15.68
N THR A 326 -8.14 10.45 16.28
CA THR A 326 -7.53 9.11 16.33
C THR A 326 -7.33 8.48 14.96
N GLN A 327 -8.22 8.77 14.01
CA GLN A 327 -8.06 8.29 12.62
C GLN A 327 -6.86 8.94 11.94
N CYS A 328 -6.60 10.22 12.18
CA CYS A 328 -5.40 10.90 11.69
C CYS A 328 -4.13 10.33 12.33
N GLU A 329 -4.19 9.99 13.61
CA GLU A 329 -3.06 9.37 14.33
C GLU A 329 -2.74 8.00 13.76
N ALA A 330 -3.75 7.13 13.57
CA ALA A 330 -3.59 5.81 12.98
C ALA A 330 -3.01 5.89 11.55
N LEU A 331 -3.55 6.79 10.72
CA LEU A 331 -3.07 6.99 9.35
C LEU A 331 -1.62 7.48 9.33
N SER A 332 -1.22 8.35 10.25
CA SER A 332 0.17 8.82 10.38
C SER A 332 1.12 7.69 10.79
N MET A 333 0.70 6.83 11.73
CA MET A 333 1.53 5.70 12.17
C MET A 333 1.75 4.66 11.06
N LEU A 334 0.71 4.30 10.31
CA LEU A 334 0.87 3.36 9.21
C LEU A 334 1.72 3.94 8.07
N ALA A 335 1.59 5.24 7.77
CA ALA A 335 2.46 5.90 6.79
C ALA A 335 3.94 5.87 7.22
N CYS A 336 4.22 6.08 8.51
CA CYS A 336 5.56 5.93 9.08
C CYS A 336 6.10 4.50 8.89
N GLN A 337 5.28 3.47 9.18
CA GLN A 337 5.66 2.06 8.99
C GLN A 337 6.00 1.77 7.53
N VAL A 338 5.19 2.25 6.56
CA VAL A 338 5.44 2.07 5.13
C VAL A 338 6.77 2.69 4.70
N MET A 339 7.12 3.86 5.21
CA MET A 339 8.43 4.49 4.95
C MET A 339 9.59 3.64 5.48
N GLY A 340 9.43 3.03 6.66
CA GLY A 340 10.40 2.07 7.21
C GLY A 340 10.53 0.81 6.36
N ASN A 341 9.41 0.27 5.89
CA ASN A 341 9.39 -0.89 4.99
C ASN A 341 10.11 -0.59 3.65
N ASP A 342 9.91 0.60 3.07
CA ASP A 342 10.61 1.01 1.85
C ASP A 342 12.13 1.01 2.03
N ALA A 343 12.63 1.52 3.14
CA ALA A 343 14.06 1.46 3.46
C ALA A 343 14.56 0.01 3.54
N THR A 344 13.80 -0.88 4.21
CA THR A 344 14.12 -2.30 4.31
C THR A 344 14.16 -2.97 2.93
N VAL A 345 13.18 -2.70 2.07
CA VAL A 345 13.11 -3.23 0.69
C VAL A 345 14.33 -2.78 -0.11
N GLY A 346 14.70 -1.50 -0.04
CA GLY A 346 15.88 -0.97 -0.73
C GLY A 346 17.18 -1.66 -0.31
N PHE A 347 17.42 -1.79 1.00
CA PHE A 347 18.59 -2.51 1.52
C PHE A 347 18.58 -3.99 1.12
N ALA A 348 17.48 -4.68 1.27
CA ALA A 348 17.37 -6.10 0.94
C ALA A 348 17.57 -6.37 -0.56
N ALA A 349 17.00 -5.53 -1.41
CA ALA A 349 17.16 -5.66 -2.86
C ALA A 349 18.59 -5.39 -3.33
N SER A 350 19.36 -4.53 -2.64
CA SER A 350 20.77 -4.27 -2.95
C SER A 350 21.72 -5.43 -2.63
N GLN A 351 21.24 -6.49 -1.97
CA GLN A 351 22.04 -7.63 -1.53
C GLN A 351 22.03 -8.82 -2.53
N GLY A 352 21.72 -8.58 -3.79
CA GLY A 352 21.89 -9.60 -4.84
C GLY A 352 23.37 -9.90 -5.08
N HIS A 353 23.76 -11.18 -4.96
CA HIS A 353 25.13 -11.61 -5.19
C HIS A 353 25.15 -12.60 -6.35
N LEU A 354 25.93 -12.31 -7.39
CA LEU A 354 26.04 -13.13 -8.60
C LEU A 354 24.62 -13.41 -9.18
N GLN A 355 24.19 -14.67 -9.22
CA GLN A 355 22.98 -15.09 -9.93
C GLN A 355 21.70 -15.10 -9.07
N LEU A 356 21.78 -14.75 -7.77
CA LEU A 356 20.62 -14.82 -6.90
C LEU A 356 20.63 -13.74 -5.79
N ASN A 357 19.51 -13.06 -5.63
CA ASN A 357 19.22 -12.34 -4.40
C ASN A 357 18.65 -13.31 -3.36
N VAL A 358 19.19 -13.30 -2.14
CA VAL A 358 18.77 -14.18 -1.04
C VAL A 358 18.14 -13.41 0.13
N PHE A 359 17.41 -12.34 -0.18
CA PHE A 359 16.63 -11.52 0.77
C PHE A 359 15.15 -11.46 0.37
N LYS A 360 14.71 -12.37 -0.49
CA LYS A 360 13.35 -12.38 -1.06
C LYS A 360 12.22 -12.42 -0.01
N PRO A 361 12.30 -13.27 1.06
CA PRO A 361 11.24 -13.33 2.06
C PRO A 361 10.98 -11.99 2.75
N VAL A 362 12.02 -11.25 3.13
CA VAL A 362 11.86 -9.96 3.79
C VAL A 362 11.36 -8.89 2.81
N ILE A 363 11.75 -8.94 1.53
CA ILE A 363 11.25 -8.01 0.50
C ILE A 363 9.74 -8.15 0.35
N VAL A 364 9.24 -9.36 0.11
CA VAL A 364 7.81 -9.59 -0.12
C VAL A 364 6.97 -9.33 1.12
N HIS A 365 7.47 -9.68 2.31
CA HIS A 365 6.80 -9.41 3.58
C HIS A 365 6.54 -7.90 3.76
N ASN A 366 7.57 -7.08 3.60
CA ASN A 366 7.45 -5.62 3.76
C ASN A 366 6.57 -4.98 2.70
N LEU A 367 6.64 -5.44 1.44
CA LEU A 367 5.79 -4.92 0.37
C LEU A 367 4.31 -5.26 0.58
N LEU A 368 3.99 -6.52 0.86
CA LEU A 368 2.60 -6.92 1.11
C LEU A 368 2.04 -6.27 2.37
N GLN A 369 2.84 -6.09 3.42
CA GLN A 369 2.44 -5.32 4.60
C GLN A 369 2.13 -3.88 4.23
N SER A 370 2.99 -3.21 3.44
CA SER A 370 2.79 -1.83 3.01
C SER A 370 1.52 -1.66 2.18
N ILE A 371 1.27 -2.56 1.22
CA ILE A 371 0.08 -2.53 0.36
C ILE A 371 -1.18 -2.68 1.21
N ARG A 372 -1.21 -3.65 2.14
CA ARG A 372 -2.34 -3.88 3.03
C ARG A 372 -2.58 -2.68 3.94
N LEU A 373 -1.55 -2.18 4.63
CA LEU A 373 -1.69 -1.02 5.53
C LEU A 373 -2.21 0.22 4.81
N LEU A 374 -1.71 0.50 3.61
CA LEU A 374 -2.17 1.63 2.80
C LEU A 374 -3.62 1.43 2.34
N GLY A 375 -3.98 0.24 1.89
CA GLY A 375 -5.34 -0.09 1.47
C GLY A 375 -6.35 0.02 2.61
N ASP A 376 -6.06 -0.63 3.74
CA ASP A 376 -6.90 -0.58 4.94
C ASP A 376 -6.99 0.86 5.48
N GLY A 377 -5.84 1.56 5.52
CA GLY A 377 -5.76 2.94 5.97
C GLY A 377 -6.62 3.89 5.12
N CYS A 378 -6.57 3.78 3.79
CA CYS A 378 -7.40 4.60 2.89
C CYS A 378 -8.90 4.37 3.13
N ARG A 379 -9.35 3.11 3.18
CA ARG A 379 -10.77 2.78 3.42
C ARG A 379 -11.23 3.23 4.80
N ASN A 380 -10.45 2.91 5.83
CA ASN A 380 -10.79 3.25 7.20
C ASN A 380 -10.85 4.77 7.40
N PHE A 381 -9.89 5.51 6.83
CA PHE A 381 -9.87 6.97 6.90
C PHE A 381 -11.04 7.61 6.14
N GLN A 382 -11.41 7.07 4.98
CA GLN A 382 -12.61 7.49 4.26
C GLN A 382 -13.86 7.30 5.12
N GLN A 383 -14.07 6.11 5.68
CA GLN A 383 -15.28 5.76 6.40
C GLN A 383 -15.43 6.51 7.73
N HIS A 384 -14.34 6.65 8.48
CA HIS A 384 -14.37 7.10 9.87
C HIS A 384 -13.80 8.50 10.09
N CYS A 385 -13.31 9.17 9.03
CA CYS A 385 -12.84 10.54 9.10
C CYS A 385 -13.49 11.42 8.02
N VAL A 386 -13.23 11.12 6.73
CA VAL A 386 -13.63 12.00 5.62
C VAL A 386 -15.13 12.05 5.41
N ALA A 387 -15.84 10.92 5.50
CA ALA A 387 -17.28 10.85 5.30
C ALA A 387 -18.07 11.71 6.29
N GLY A 388 -17.58 11.85 7.53
CA GLY A 388 -18.18 12.63 8.59
C GLY A 388 -17.46 13.96 8.88
N LEU A 389 -16.58 14.41 7.99
CA LEU A 389 -15.88 15.68 8.12
C LEU A 389 -16.85 16.86 7.95
N GLU A 390 -16.92 17.74 8.94
CA GLU A 390 -17.76 18.93 8.92
C GLU A 390 -16.93 20.22 9.10
N PRO A 391 -16.98 21.18 8.16
CA PRO A 391 -16.36 22.48 8.35
C PRO A 391 -17.13 23.31 9.39
N ASP A 392 -16.42 24.06 10.22
CA ASP A 392 -17.00 25.10 11.06
C ASP A 392 -16.93 26.45 10.33
N ALA A 393 -17.97 26.72 9.54
CA ALA A 393 -18.03 27.93 8.71
C ALA A 393 -17.93 29.22 9.54
N ALA A 394 -18.50 29.23 10.75
CA ALA A 394 -18.44 30.40 11.63
C ALA A 394 -16.99 30.63 12.10
N ARG A 395 -16.30 29.59 12.47
CA ARG A 395 -14.90 29.70 12.92
C ARG A 395 -13.95 30.08 11.76
N MET A 396 -14.19 29.56 10.56
CA MET A 396 -13.46 29.98 9.37
C MET A 396 -13.65 31.45 9.05
N ALA A 397 -14.90 31.95 9.13
CA ALA A 397 -15.24 33.35 8.92
C ALA A 397 -14.59 34.26 9.99
N GLU A 398 -14.63 33.87 11.26
CA GLU A 398 -13.98 34.61 12.35
C GLU A 398 -12.46 34.77 12.12
N HIS A 399 -11.77 33.65 11.75
CA HIS A 399 -10.32 33.71 11.45
C HIS A 399 -10.03 34.58 10.25
N LEU A 400 -10.86 34.50 9.21
CA LEU A 400 -10.71 35.30 8.00
C LEU A 400 -10.85 36.79 8.28
N GLU A 401 -11.89 37.19 8.99
CA GLU A 401 -12.17 38.60 9.36
C GLU A 401 -11.01 39.20 10.19
N ARG A 402 -10.45 38.44 11.09
CA ARG A 402 -9.31 38.86 11.93
C ARG A 402 -7.98 38.80 11.21
N GLY A 403 -7.93 38.23 10.02
CA GLY A 403 -6.71 37.99 9.26
C GLY A 403 -6.13 39.32 8.74
N LEU A 404 -4.84 39.58 9.08
CA LEU A 404 -4.14 40.79 8.63
C LEU A 404 -3.71 40.74 7.17
N MET A 405 -3.65 39.56 6.57
CA MET A 405 -3.14 39.43 5.20
C MET A 405 -4.17 39.78 4.13
N LEU A 406 -5.43 40.04 4.52
CA LEU A 406 -6.43 40.67 3.66
C LEU A 406 -6.00 42.08 3.17
N VAL A 407 -5.07 42.74 3.87
CA VAL A 407 -4.46 44.01 3.49
C VAL A 407 -3.83 43.96 2.10
N THR A 408 -3.45 42.76 1.62
CA THR A 408 -2.86 42.56 0.29
C THR A 408 -3.80 43.02 -0.83
N ALA A 409 -5.13 42.97 -0.63
CA ALA A 409 -6.11 43.50 -1.56
C ALA A 409 -6.01 45.04 -1.77
N LEU A 410 -5.42 45.77 -0.82
CA LEU A 410 -5.22 47.21 -0.90
C LEU A 410 -3.99 47.62 -1.69
N ASN A 411 -3.05 46.71 -1.95
CA ASN A 411 -1.80 47.06 -2.65
C ASN A 411 -2.00 47.75 -4.01
N PRO A 412 -2.95 47.31 -4.88
CA PRO A 412 -3.20 47.98 -6.16
C PRO A 412 -3.76 49.40 -6.02
N HIS A 413 -4.45 49.69 -4.92
CA HIS A 413 -5.17 50.94 -4.72
C HIS A 413 -4.37 52.01 -3.97
N ILE A 414 -3.66 51.62 -2.91
CA ILE A 414 -2.94 52.57 -2.03
C ILE A 414 -1.42 52.34 -1.98
N GLY A 415 -0.94 51.31 -2.62
CA GLY A 415 0.46 50.89 -2.64
C GLY A 415 0.90 50.08 -1.43
N TYR A 416 2.00 49.33 -1.60
CA TYR A 416 2.52 48.41 -0.59
C TYR A 416 2.83 49.04 0.77
N ASP A 417 3.46 50.22 0.76
CA ASP A 417 3.93 50.89 1.99
C ASP A 417 2.74 51.31 2.91
N LYS A 418 1.69 51.86 2.34
CA LYS A 418 0.48 52.24 3.10
C LYS A 418 -0.27 51.01 3.59
N ALA A 419 -0.39 49.98 2.77
CA ALA A 419 -0.96 48.69 3.17
C ALA A 419 -0.17 48.08 4.33
N ALA A 420 1.15 48.10 4.29
CA ALA A 420 2.03 47.63 5.36
C ALA A 420 1.85 48.44 6.67
N GLN A 421 1.62 49.77 6.57
CA GLN A 421 1.34 50.62 7.74
C GLN A 421 0.01 50.24 8.39
N ILE A 422 -1.02 49.95 7.60
CA ILE A 422 -2.33 49.48 8.10
C ILE A 422 -2.18 48.18 8.88
N ALA A 423 -1.53 47.18 8.28
CA ALA A 423 -1.34 45.89 8.92
C ALA A 423 -0.50 45.97 10.20
N LYS A 424 0.57 46.77 10.22
CA LYS A 424 1.42 46.97 11.40
C LYS A 424 0.65 47.66 12.53
N LYS A 425 -0.17 48.67 12.19
CA LYS A 425 -1.02 49.36 13.17
C LYS A 425 -2.06 48.41 13.75
N ALA A 426 -2.77 47.68 12.91
CA ALA A 426 -3.77 46.70 13.31
C ALA A 426 -3.16 45.65 14.27
N TYR A 427 -2.00 45.13 13.93
CA TYR A 427 -1.27 44.18 14.79
C TYR A 427 -0.87 44.79 16.15
N ALA A 428 -0.28 45.97 16.13
CA ALA A 428 0.25 46.60 17.35
C ALA A 428 -0.87 47.00 18.32
N GLU A 429 -2.00 47.43 17.81
CA GLU A 429 -3.13 47.93 18.60
C GLU A 429 -4.23 46.89 18.85
N GLY A 430 -4.13 45.69 18.25
CA GLY A 430 -5.13 44.64 18.36
C GLY A 430 -6.46 44.99 17.68
N THR A 431 -6.45 45.91 16.71
CA THR A 431 -7.63 46.37 15.95
C THR A 431 -7.78 45.62 14.64
N THR A 432 -8.91 45.77 13.96
CA THR A 432 -9.12 45.24 12.62
C THR A 432 -8.37 46.08 11.57
N LEU A 433 -8.14 45.49 10.38
CA LEU A 433 -7.58 46.24 9.24
C LEU A 433 -8.46 47.44 8.88
N ARG A 434 -9.79 47.30 8.95
CA ARG A 434 -10.78 48.35 8.67
C ARG A 434 -10.60 49.54 9.62
N GLU A 435 -10.61 49.28 10.92
CA GLU A 435 -10.42 50.30 11.94
C GLU A 435 -9.09 51.02 11.77
N SER A 436 -8.00 50.27 11.53
CA SER A 436 -6.68 50.85 11.33
C SER A 436 -6.55 51.67 10.04
N ALA A 437 -7.18 51.24 8.96
CA ALA A 437 -7.17 51.92 7.68
C ALA A 437 -7.89 53.30 7.76
N LEU A 438 -9.07 53.30 8.41
CA LEU A 438 -9.84 54.53 8.66
C LEU A 438 -9.11 55.48 9.60
N ALA A 439 -8.51 54.99 10.68
CA ALA A 439 -7.74 55.79 11.62
C ALA A 439 -6.51 56.44 10.99
N LEU A 440 -5.88 55.83 9.99
CA LEU A 440 -4.78 56.37 9.24
C LEU A 440 -5.23 57.37 8.13
N GLY A 441 -6.54 57.41 7.82
CA GLY A 441 -7.07 58.28 6.79
C GLY A 441 -6.63 57.95 5.37
N TYR A 442 -6.26 56.70 5.09
CA TYR A 442 -5.75 56.27 3.79
C TYR A 442 -6.84 55.94 2.79
N LEU A 443 -8.05 55.64 3.29
CA LEU A 443 -9.25 55.32 2.51
C LEU A 443 -10.52 55.51 3.34
N THR A 444 -11.66 55.57 2.66
CA THR A 444 -12.98 55.64 3.29
C THR A 444 -13.51 54.23 3.65
N GLU A 445 -14.61 54.18 4.38
CA GLU A 445 -15.29 52.97 4.70
C GLU A 445 -15.80 52.22 3.46
N GLU A 446 -16.39 53.00 2.54
CA GLU A 446 -16.89 52.48 1.26
C GLU A 446 -15.78 51.91 0.39
N GLU A 447 -14.63 52.59 0.35
CA GLU A 447 -13.45 52.13 -0.39
C GLU A 447 -12.91 50.83 0.23
N PHE A 448 -12.84 50.73 1.58
CA PHE A 448 -12.38 49.52 2.22
C PHE A 448 -13.32 48.34 1.89
N ASP A 449 -14.64 48.50 2.03
CA ASP A 449 -15.61 47.47 1.78
C ASP A 449 -15.69 47.06 0.30
N ALA A 450 -15.39 47.98 -0.61
CA ALA A 450 -15.32 47.70 -2.05
C ALA A 450 -14.05 46.93 -2.46
N TRP A 451 -12.90 47.21 -1.83
CA TRP A 451 -11.60 46.67 -2.24
C TRP A 451 -11.15 45.44 -1.45
N VAL A 452 -11.52 45.35 -0.15
CA VAL A 452 -11.15 44.21 0.70
C VAL A 452 -12.27 43.17 0.68
N ARG A 453 -12.29 42.41 -0.41
CA ARG A 453 -13.25 41.33 -0.63
C ARG A 453 -12.52 40.00 -0.74
N PRO A 454 -12.57 39.14 0.28
CA PRO A 454 -11.86 37.85 0.29
C PRO A 454 -12.14 37.00 -0.95
N GLU A 455 -13.38 37.02 -1.46
CA GLU A 455 -13.82 36.27 -2.62
C GLU A 455 -13.10 36.70 -3.91
N SER A 456 -12.70 37.98 -4.03
CA SER A 456 -11.95 38.49 -5.19
C SER A 456 -10.48 38.12 -5.18
N MET A 457 -9.99 37.51 -4.09
CA MET A 457 -8.59 37.10 -3.91
C MET A 457 -8.37 35.62 -4.21
N LEU A 458 -9.38 34.86 -4.64
CA LEU A 458 -9.34 33.41 -4.80
C LEU A 458 -8.79 32.94 -6.14
N GLU A 459 -8.71 33.84 -7.15
CA GLU A 459 -8.29 33.51 -8.51
C GLU A 459 -7.29 34.53 -9.05
N ALA A 460 -6.48 34.08 -10.02
CA ALA A 460 -5.56 34.98 -10.71
C ALA A 460 -6.28 35.94 -11.68
N GLY A 461 -5.91 37.22 -11.69
CA GLY A 461 -6.22 38.12 -12.80
C GLY A 461 -7.35 39.11 -12.62
N HIS A 462 -7.87 39.38 -11.45
CA HIS A 462 -8.84 40.47 -11.24
C HIS A 462 -8.21 41.58 -10.42
N HIS A 463 -7.51 42.47 -11.14
CA HIS A 463 -7.28 43.87 -10.72
C HIS A 463 -8.18 44.71 -11.60
N GLY A 464 -9.47 44.80 -11.27
CA GLY A 464 -10.37 45.77 -11.84
C GLY A 464 -10.38 47.06 -11.04
#